data_513eef44dda360730b574ba195430b34
#
_entry.id   513eef44dda360730b574ba195430b34
#
_cell.length_a   1.000
_cell.length_b   1.000
_cell.length_c   1.000
_cell.angle_alpha   90.00
_cell.angle_beta   90.00
_cell.angle_gamma   90.00
#
_symmetry.space_group_name_H-M   'P 1'
#
loop_
_entity.id
_entity.type
_entity.pdbx_description
1 polymer ?
#
loop_
_entity_poly.entity_id
_entity_poly.type
_entity_poly.pdbx_seq_one_letter_code
_entity_poly.pdbx_strand_id
1 'polypeptide(L)'
;MPETLPEKLMLAPGVRARLLNVPKAVRPLFDPLPDGVHVNESGAEPAGWLMVFLKDRAALDAFATVAVSEVAYDGVLWIAHRDGLDDTMVKQAMEPFGFDAVAAVAVDGTWSALRFRPKERVGA
;
A
#
# COMPACT_ATOMS: atom_id res chain seq x y z
N MET A 1 -15.31 -15.17 11.96
CA MET A 1 -15.74 -14.10 11.06
C MET A 1 -14.66 -13.80 10.04
N PRO A 2 -15.03 -13.59 8.77
CA PRO A 2 -14.00 -13.22 7.80
C PRO A 2 -13.38 -11.88 8.15
N GLU A 3 -12.10 -11.75 7.88
CA GLU A 3 -11.40 -10.49 8.07
C GLU A 3 -11.94 -9.42 7.11
N THR A 4 -12.04 -8.19 7.60
CA THR A 4 -12.34 -7.04 6.74
C THR A 4 -11.10 -6.69 5.91
N LEU A 5 -11.26 -5.90 4.85
CA LEU A 5 -10.11 -5.47 4.07
C LEU A 5 -9.08 -4.70 4.90
N PRO A 6 -9.49 -3.72 5.75
CA PRO A 6 -8.51 -3.06 6.63
C PRO A 6 -7.72 -4.03 7.50
N GLU A 7 -8.35 -5.06 8.05
CA GLU A 7 -7.66 -6.06 8.87
C GLU A 7 -6.62 -6.85 8.05
N LYS A 8 -6.99 -7.28 6.84
CA LYS A 8 -6.07 -8.01 5.94
C LYS A 8 -4.86 -7.17 5.57
N LEU A 9 -5.03 -5.87 5.47
CA LEU A 9 -3.98 -4.93 5.08
C LEU A 9 -3.24 -4.33 6.28
N MET A 10 -3.49 -4.84 7.47
CA MET A 10 -2.80 -4.41 8.70
C MET A 10 -3.05 -2.94 9.04
N LEU A 11 -4.24 -2.44 8.74
CA LEU A 11 -4.63 -1.08 9.09
C LEU A 11 -5.08 -1.04 10.55
N ALA A 12 -4.14 -0.74 11.43
CA ALA A 12 -4.37 -0.78 12.88
C ALA A 12 -5.10 0.47 13.38
N PRO A 13 -5.85 0.36 14.51
CA PRO A 13 -6.47 1.55 15.11
C PRO A 13 -5.46 2.64 15.43
N GLY A 14 -5.86 3.89 15.23
CA GLY A 14 -5.06 5.05 15.58
C GLY A 14 -3.94 5.41 14.62
N VAL A 15 -3.69 4.61 13.60
CA VAL A 15 -2.59 4.86 12.66
C VAL A 15 -2.93 6.02 11.71
N ARG A 16 -1.91 6.81 11.36
CA ARG A 16 -2.05 7.78 10.28
C ARG A 16 -1.94 7.04 8.96
N ALA A 17 -3.04 7.02 8.21
CA ALA A 17 -3.14 6.26 6.96
C ALA A 17 -3.21 7.21 5.76
N ARG A 18 -2.66 6.75 4.64
CA ARG A 18 -2.74 7.48 3.37
C ARG A 18 -3.09 6.53 2.24
N LEU A 19 -4.10 6.92 1.46
CA LEU A 19 -4.49 6.20 0.25
C LEU A 19 -4.19 7.08 -0.95
N LEU A 20 -3.38 6.57 -1.87
CA LEU A 20 -3.03 7.28 -3.11
C LEU A 20 -3.69 6.58 -4.29
N ASN A 21 -4.38 7.35 -5.12
CA ASN A 21 -5.03 6.87 -6.36
C ASN A 21 -6.08 5.78 -6.13
N VAL A 22 -6.74 5.78 -4.96
CA VAL A 22 -7.73 4.75 -4.67
C VAL A 22 -8.92 4.84 -5.64
N PRO A 23 -9.27 3.73 -6.32
CA PRO A 23 -10.43 3.72 -7.21
C PRO A 23 -11.74 3.89 -6.44
N LYS A 24 -12.71 4.55 -7.04
CA LYS A 24 -14.02 4.75 -6.42
C LYS A 24 -14.70 3.44 -6.03
N ALA A 25 -14.53 2.42 -6.85
CA ALA A 25 -15.12 1.10 -6.59
C ALA A 25 -14.46 0.37 -5.41
N VAL A 26 -13.23 0.72 -5.09
CA VAL A 26 -12.46 0.08 -4.01
C VAL A 26 -12.63 0.80 -2.68
N ARG A 27 -12.78 2.13 -2.70
CA ARG A 27 -12.83 2.93 -1.47
C ARG A 27 -13.83 2.41 -0.42
N PRO A 28 -15.06 2.01 -0.81
CA PRO A 28 -16.02 1.49 0.18
C PRO A 28 -15.58 0.21 0.89
N LEU A 29 -14.65 -0.55 0.32
CA LEU A 29 -14.16 -1.78 0.92
C LEU A 29 -13.35 -1.52 2.20
N PHE A 30 -12.90 -0.27 2.41
CA PHE A 30 -12.18 0.12 3.61
C PHE A 30 -13.12 0.51 4.76
N ASP A 31 -14.42 0.62 4.51
CA ASP A 31 -15.37 1.02 5.55
C ASP A 31 -16.00 -0.21 6.22
N PRO A 32 -16.19 -0.18 7.57
CA PRO A 32 -15.76 0.89 8.46
C PRO A 32 -14.25 0.85 8.73
N LEU A 33 -13.66 2.02 8.88
CA LEU A 33 -12.26 2.12 9.28
C LEU A 33 -12.08 1.75 10.75
N PRO A 34 -10.90 1.21 11.15
CA PRO A 34 -10.62 0.99 12.56
C PRO A 34 -10.70 2.30 13.35
N ASP A 35 -10.95 2.17 14.66
CA ASP A 35 -11.10 3.32 15.55
C ASP A 35 -9.85 4.23 15.49
N GLY A 36 -10.10 5.54 15.40
CA GLY A 36 -9.04 6.53 15.40
C GLY A 36 -8.22 6.63 14.14
N VAL A 37 -8.58 5.90 13.09
CA VAL A 37 -7.88 5.96 11.80
C VAL A 37 -8.46 7.11 10.98
N HIS A 38 -7.57 8.00 10.53
CA HIS A 38 -7.90 9.05 9.57
C HIS A 38 -7.14 8.78 8.29
N VAL A 39 -7.87 8.69 7.17
CA VAL A 39 -7.28 8.44 5.87
C VAL A 39 -7.17 9.75 5.12
N ASN A 40 -5.95 10.10 4.73
CA ASN A 40 -5.67 11.28 3.91
C ASN A 40 -5.12 10.86 2.55
N GLU A 41 -5.31 11.71 1.55
CA GLU A 41 -4.72 11.51 0.23
C GLU A 41 -3.43 12.31 0.07
N SER A 42 -3.16 13.22 1.00
CA SER A 42 -1.95 14.03 1.03
C SER A 42 -1.68 14.50 2.45
N GLY A 43 -0.47 14.95 2.71
CA GLY A 43 -0.09 15.48 4.01
C GLY A 43 1.41 15.69 4.09
N ALA A 44 1.83 16.55 5.02
CA ALA A 44 3.24 16.89 5.22
C ALA A 44 4.00 15.85 6.05
N GLU A 45 3.29 15.08 6.88
CA GLU A 45 3.92 14.12 7.78
C GLU A 45 3.91 12.72 7.19
N PRO A 46 4.95 11.90 7.46
CA PRO A 46 5.00 10.53 7.00
C PRO A 46 3.81 9.72 7.51
N ALA A 47 3.30 8.82 6.67
CA ALA A 47 2.20 7.93 7.03
C ALA A 47 2.73 6.65 7.66
N GLY A 48 2.12 6.23 8.77
CA GLY A 48 2.43 4.95 9.38
C GLY A 48 1.88 3.77 8.59
N TRP A 49 0.89 4.02 7.74
CA TRP A 49 0.30 3.07 6.82
C TRP A 49 0.00 3.79 5.50
N LEU A 50 0.50 3.26 4.39
CA LEU A 50 0.30 3.89 3.09
C LEU A 50 0.00 2.82 2.06
N MET A 51 -1.00 3.08 1.21
CA MET A 51 -1.35 2.22 0.08
C MET A 51 -1.52 3.06 -1.17
N VAL A 52 -0.87 2.65 -2.25
CA VAL A 52 -0.99 3.30 -3.55
C VAL A 52 -1.54 2.31 -4.58
N PHE A 53 -2.44 2.79 -5.43
CA PHE A 53 -3.05 1.99 -6.49
C PHE A 53 -2.47 2.39 -7.84
N LEU A 54 -1.91 1.42 -8.56
CA LEU A 54 -1.19 1.64 -9.81
C LEU A 54 -1.84 0.82 -10.92
N LYS A 55 -2.35 1.49 -11.95
CA LYS A 55 -3.09 0.84 -13.02
C LYS A 55 -2.21 0.43 -14.21
N ASP A 56 -1.01 1.02 -14.35
CA ASP A 56 -0.12 0.75 -15.48
C ASP A 56 1.33 1.09 -15.14
N ARG A 57 2.23 0.84 -16.07
CA ARG A 57 3.67 1.07 -15.88
C ARG A 57 4.00 2.53 -15.67
N ALA A 58 3.30 3.43 -16.35
CA ALA A 58 3.55 4.87 -16.18
C ALA A 58 3.22 5.30 -14.74
N ALA A 59 2.12 4.79 -14.18
CA ALA A 59 1.77 5.06 -12.79
C ALA A 59 2.81 4.47 -11.83
N LEU A 60 3.29 3.26 -12.08
CA LEU A 60 4.33 2.63 -11.27
C LEU A 60 5.60 3.49 -11.24
N ASP A 61 6.06 3.93 -12.42
CA ASP A 61 7.25 4.77 -12.51
C ASP A 61 7.08 6.11 -11.80
N ALA A 62 5.89 6.69 -11.86
CA ALA A 62 5.60 7.99 -11.25
C ALA A 62 5.45 7.91 -9.72
N PHE A 63 4.83 6.84 -9.21
CA PHE A 63 4.42 6.78 -7.81
C PHE A 63 5.29 5.93 -6.90
N ALA A 64 6.21 5.12 -7.44
CA ALA A 64 7.13 4.35 -6.58
C ALA A 64 7.95 5.29 -5.68
N THR A 65 8.50 6.35 -6.25
CA THR A 65 9.26 7.37 -5.50
C THR A 65 8.38 8.08 -4.47
N VAL A 66 7.15 8.44 -4.86
CA VAL A 66 6.21 9.11 -3.96
C VAL A 66 5.91 8.21 -2.76
N ALA A 67 5.62 6.94 -3.00
CA ALA A 67 5.30 6.01 -1.93
C ALA A 67 6.43 5.87 -0.91
N VAL A 68 7.67 5.68 -1.38
CA VAL A 68 8.80 5.52 -0.46
C VAL A 68 9.14 6.81 0.28
N SER A 69 8.82 7.97 -0.28
CA SER A 69 9.09 9.25 0.38
C SER A 69 8.03 9.62 1.39
N GLU A 70 6.81 9.11 1.25
CA GLU A 70 5.68 9.49 2.12
C GLU A 70 5.38 8.49 3.22
N VAL A 71 5.85 7.24 3.12
CA VAL A 71 5.66 6.27 4.19
C VAL A 71 6.73 6.48 5.28
N ALA A 72 6.32 6.36 6.55
CA ALA A 72 7.26 6.43 7.67
C ALA A 72 8.24 5.25 7.61
N TYR A 73 9.44 5.40 8.17
CA TYR A 73 10.41 4.32 8.18
C TYR A 73 9.83 3.08 8.84
N ASP A 74 9.93 1.95 8.13
CA ASP A 74 9.33 0.67 8.52
C ASP A 74 7.81 0.75 8.77
N GLY A 75 7.14 1.77 8.25
CA GLY A 75 5.69 1.83 8.21
C GLY A 75 5.13 0.77 7.27
N VAL A 76 3.83 0.52 7.36
CA VAL A 76 3.17 -0.46 6.50
C VAL A 76 2.98 0.15 5.12
N LEU A 77 3.63 -0.44 4.10
CA LEU A 77 3.55 0.04 2.71
C LEU A 77 2.95 -1.05 1.83
N TRP A 78 1.83 -0.71 1.19
CA TRP A 78 1.18 -1.58 0.21
C TRP A 78 1.19 -0.93 -1.16
N ILE A 79 1.57 -1.71 -2.17
CA ILE A 79 1.45 -1.30 -3.57
C ILE A 79 0.46 -2.23 -4.24
N ALA A 80 -0.68 -1.67 -4.65
CA ALA A 80 -1.74 -2.41 -5.34
C ALA A 80 -1.60 -2.23 -6.84
N HIS A 81 -1.81 -3.30 -7.58
CA HIS A 81 -1.75 -3.30 -9.04
C HIS A 81 -2.89 -4.12 -9.62
N ARG A 82 -3.12 -3.94 -10.90
CA ARG A 82 -4.11 -4.68 -11.68
C ARG A 82 -3.49 -5.13 -13.00
N ASP A 83 -4.31 -5.67 -13.92
CA ASP A 83 -3.86 -6.10 -15.23
C ASP A 83 -3.06 -5.02 -15.94
N GLY A 84 -1.96 -5.40 -16.58
CA GLY A 84 -0.97 -4.49 -17.13
C GLY A 84 0.28 -4.38 -16.29
N LEU A 85 0.18 -4.77 -15.02
CA LEU A 85 1.31 -4.93 -14.10
C LEU A 85 1.22 -6.31 -13.47
N ASP A 86 2.37 -6.85 -13.06
CA ASP A 86 2.44 -8.08 -12.29
C ASP A 86 3.38 -7.89 -11.09
N ASP A 87 3.41 -8.90 -10.22
CA ASP A 87 4.21 -8.84 -9.01
C ASP A 87 5.69 -8.60 -9.30
N THR A 88 6.21 -9.23 -10.36
CA THR A 88 7.61 -9.10 -10.74
C THR A 88 7.96 -7.67 -11.11
N MET A 89 7.12 -7.01 -11.90
CA MET A 89 7.33 -5.63 -12.31
C MET A 89 7.34 -4.69 -11.10
N VAL A 90 6.41 -4.89 -10.16
CA VAL A 90 6.34 -4.06 -8.95
C VAL A 90 7.55 -4.28 -8.06
N LYS A 91 7.96 -5.54 -7.87
CA LYS A 91 9.16 -5.87 -7.08
C LYS A 91 10.42 -5.25 -7.68
N GLN A 92 10.57 -5.32 -9.00
CA GLN A 92 11.72 -4.73 -9.69
C GLN A 92 11.76 -3.21 -9.53
N ALA A 93 10.60 -2.55 -9.56
CA ALA A 93 10.53 -1.10 -9.39
C ALA A 93 10.91 -0.67 -7.97
N MET A 94 10.66 -1.50 -6.97
CA MET A 94 10.97 -1.19 -5.56
C MET A 94 12.39 -1.57 -5.16
N GLU A 95 13.06 -2.42 -5.93
CA GLU A 95 14.42 -2.88 -5.63
C GLU A 95 15.43 -1.74 -5.48
N PRO A 96 15.48 -0.74 -6.40
CA PRO A 96 16.43 0.36 -6.25
C PRO A 96 16.24 1.21 -5.00
N PHE A 97 15.06 1.17 -4.41
CA PHE A 97 14.77 1.92 -3.18
C PHE A 97 15.12 1.14 -1.91
N GLY A 98 15.58 -0.10 -2.06
CA GLY A 98 15.96 -0.94 -0.92
C GLY A 98 14.79 -1.60 -0.22
N PHE A 99 13.72 -1.92 -0.94
CA PHE A 99 12.52 -2.58 -0.39
C PHE A 99 12.33 -3.98 -0.98
N ASP A 100 11.90 -4.91 -0.13
CA ASP A 100 11.51 -6.25 -0.55
C ASP A 100 10.03 -6.50 -0.24
N ALA A 101 9.38 -7.30 -1.09
CA ALA A 101 8.02 -7.73 -0.87
C ALA A 101 7.98 -8.81 0.21
N VAL A 102 7.09 -8.65 1.20
CA VAL A 102 6.99 -9.57 2.34
C VAL A 102 5.62 -10.22 2.48
N ALA A 103 4.61 -9.75 1.75
CA ALA A 103 3.27 -10.31 1.79
C ALA A 103 2.48 -9.92 0.54
N ALA A 104 1.45 -10.70 0.24
CA ALA A 104 0.54 -10.43 -0.86
C ALA A 104 -0.90 -10.65 -0.39
N VAL A 105 -1.80 -9.74 -0.78
CA VAL A 105 -3.22 -9.80 -0.43
C VAL A 105 -4.05 -9.45 -1.66
N ALA A 106 -5.08 -10.24 -1.93
CA ALA A 106 -6.08 -9.88 -2.94
C ALA A 106 -7.00 -8.82 -2.34
N VAL A 107 -7.10 -7.66 -3.01
CA VAL A 107 -8.00 -6.58 -2.58
C VAL A 107 -9.42 -6.89 -3.04
N ASP A 108 -9.55 -7.22 -4.31
CA ASP A 108 -10.82 -7.68 -4.91
C ASP A 108 -10.49 -8.52 -6.15
N GLY A 109 -11.47 -8.77 -7.02
CA GLY A 109 -11.26 -9.56 -8.24
C GLY A 109 -10.39 -8.87 -9.29
N THR A 110 -10.07 -7.59 -9.12
CA THR A 110 -9.30 -6.80 -10.07
C THR A 110 -7.93 -6.40 -9.51
N TRP A 111 -7.85 -6.06 -8.23
CA TRP A 111 -6.66 -5.50 -7.60
C TRP A 111 -5.98 -6.47 -6.66
N SER A 112 -4.65 -6.55 -6.76
CA SER A 112 -3.80 -7.30 -5.84
C SER A 112 -2.81 -6.35 -5.19
N ALA A 113 -2.47 -6.58 -3.93
CA ALA A 113 -1.55 -5.72 -3.19
C ALA A 113 -0.33 -6.50 -2.72
N LEU A 114 0.84 -5.87 -2.81
CA LEU A 114 2.09 -6.37 -2.25
C LEU A 114 2.53 -5.46 -1.12
N ARG A 115 2.87 -6.05 0.02
CA ARG A 115 3.46 -5.30 1.13
C ARG A 115 4.97 -5.27 0.98
N PHE A 116 5.56 -4.09 1.19
CA PHE A 116 6.99 -3.88 1.11
C PHE A 116 7.55 -3.41 2.44
N ARG A 117 8.76 -3.89 2.77
CA ARG A 117 9.53 -3.42 3.93
C ARG A 117 10.96 -3.11 3.49
N PRO A 118 11.65 -2.19 4.21
CA PRO A 118 13.09 -2.00 3.98
C PRO A 118 13.81 -3.34 4.13
N LYS A 119 14.78 -3.62 3.27
CA LYS A 119 15.50 -4.91 3.26
C LYS A 119 16.09 -5.26 4.62
N GLU A 120 16.64 -4.28 5.33
CA GLU A 120 17.23 -4.47 6.65
C GLU A 120 16.21 -4.83 7.73
N ARG A 121 14.91 -4.67 7.44
CA ARG A 121 13.83 -5.01 8.36
C ARG A 121 13.14 -6.33 8.04
N VAL A 122 13.44 -6.91 6.88
CA VAL A 122 12.84 -8.19 6.49
C VAL A 122 13.36 -9.30 7.39
N GLY A 123 12.45 -10.03 8.00
CA GLY A 123 12.81 -11.09 8.96
C GLY A 123 13.10 -10.61 10.37
N ALA A 124 12.95 -9.32 10.63
CA ALA A 124 13.17 -8.74 11.95
C ALA A 124 11.92 -8.85 12.83
#